data_8e882e714bc4bf489d1ac7d2ee3a2d9a
#
_entry.id   8e882e714bc4bf489d1ac7d2ee3a2d9a
#
_cell.length_a   1.000
_cell.length_b   1.000
_cell.length_c   1.000
_cell.angle_alpha   90.00
_cell.angle_beta   90.00
_cell.angle_gamma   90.00
#
_symmetry.space_group_name_H-M   'P 1'
#
loop_
_entity.id
_entity.type
_entity.pdbx_description
1 polymer ?
#
loop_
_entity_poly.entity_id
_entity_poly.type
_entity_poly.pdbx_seq_one_letter_code
_entity_poly.pdbx_strand_id
1 'polypeptide(L)'
;DKLAKTVELTQSPDAEVFDANRATAKHEKDALQVKIDRQLMEEKRQAQNRQDEINCTISERVDTIRYLQQHKNNISGRVAEIRDEILEAVGATAEEIPFIGELIRVKDIECDWEYAIERILHNFALRLVVPEKYYKQVNEYVNGHNLRGRIVYQRYEGTEPLREFEDRTLKVDSLLRKVEYKSKCLYLDWLEDLSLIHI
;
A
#
# COMPACT_ATOMS: atom_id res chain seq x y z
N ASP A 1 39.30 -28.56 -38.93
CA ASP A 1 40.49 -28.03 -38.22
C ASP A 1 40.18 -27.35 -36.89
N LYS A 2 39.11 -26.58 -36.72
CA LYS A 2 38.73 -26.01 -35.43
C LYS A 2 38.22 -27.08 -34.46
N LEU A 3 37.39 -28.01 -34.93
CA LEU A 3 36.82 -29.10 -34.13
C LEU A 3 37.91 -30.04 -33.61
N ALA A 4 38.91 -30.39 -34.45
CA ALA A 4 40.01 -31.25 -34.07
C ALA A 4 40.88 -30.66 -32.94
N LYS A 5 40.98 -29.32 -32.86
CA LYS A 5 41.72 -28.64 -31.78
C LYS A 5 40.96 -28.58 -30.48
N THR A 6 39.64 -28.63 -30.56
CA THR A 6 38.78 -28.54 -29.37
C THR A 6 38.57 -29.91 -28.72
N VAL A 7 38.66 -31.00 -29.47
CA VAL A 7 38.31 -32.35 -29.03
C VAL A 7 39.54 -33.31 -29.13
N GLU A 8 40.75 -32.78 -29.25
CA GLU A 8 42.01 -33.59 -29.29
C GLU A 8 41.98 -34.77 -30.26
N LEU A 9 41.52 -34.52 -31.48
CA LEU A 9 41.44 -35.54 -32.52
C LEU A 9 42.77 -35.66 -33.29
N THR A 10 43.16 -36.88 -33.66
CA THR A 10 44.37 -37.14 -34.49
C THR A 10 44.14 -36.61 -35.90
N GLN A 11 45.13 -35.85 -36.44
CA GLN A 11 44.96 -35.09 -37.68
C GLN A 11 45.15 -35.90 -38.96
N SER A 12 45.67 -37.02 -38.97
CA SER A 12 45.89 -37.85 -40.19
C SER A 12 45.50 -39.30 -39.93
N PRO A 13 44.19 -39.54 -39.81
CA PRO A 13 43.71 -40.86 -39.41
C PRO A 13 43.80 -41.88 -40.53
N ASP A 14 44.32 -43.08 -40.22
CA ASP A 14 44.00 -44.29 -40.95
C ASP A 14 42.56 -44.76 -40.59
N ALA A 15 42.13 -45.89 -41.13
CA ALA A 15 40.75 -46.36 -40.94
C ALA A 15 40.41 -46.65 -39.46
N GLU A 16 41.33 -47.16 -38.66
CA GLU A 16 41.11 -47.48 -37.23
C GLU A 16 41.07 -46.22 -36.37
N VAL A 17 41.99 -45.29 -36.64
CA VAL A 17 42.03 -43.99 -35.93
C VAL A 17 40.86 -43.11 -36.32
N PHE A 18 40.30 -43.25 -37.53
CA PHE A 18 39.10 -42.55 -37.93
C PHE A 18 37.88 -42.95 -37.06
N ASP A 19 37.70 -44.25 -36.84
CA ASP A 19 36.58 -44.74 -36.00
C ASP A 19 36.74 -44.32 -34.51
N ALA A 20 37.97 -44.36 -34.00
CA ALA A 20 38.30 -43.87 -32.68
C ALA A 20 38.00 -42.37 -32.53
N ASN A 21 38.41 -41.54 -33.49
CA ASN A 21 38.12 -40.10 -33.51
C ASN A 21 36.61 -39.82 -33.59
N ARG A 22 35.88 -40.62 -34.38
CA ARG A 22 34.42 -40.53 -34.48
C ARG A 22 33.74 -40.85 -33.16
N ALA A 23 34.18 -41.88 -32.45
CA ALA A 23 33.65 -42.23 -31.13
C ALA A 23 33.92 -41.14 -30.11
N THR A 24 35.12 -40.56 -30.06
CA THR A 24 35.49 -39.46 -29.17
C THR A 24 34.68 -38.22 -29.45
N ALA A 25 34.54 -37.83 -30.73
CA ALA A 25 33.73 -36.67 -31.11
C ALA A 25 32.23 -36.84 -30.72
N LYS A 26 31.71 -38.05 -30.87
CA LYS A 26 30.35 -38.37 -30.46
C LYS A 26 30.17 -38.27 -28.94
N HIS A 27 31.11 -38.84 -28.18
CA HIS A 27 31.08 -38.79 -26.72
C HIS A 27 31.12 -37.36 -26.20
N GLU A 28 32.02 -36.53 -26.72
CA GLU A 28 32.12 -35.12 -26.33
C GLU A 28 30.87 -34.32 -26.71
N LYS A 29 30.30 -34.58 -27.89
CA LYS A 29 29.02 -33.98 -28.27
C LYS A 29 27.91 -34.33 -27.27
N ASP A 30 27.78 -35.60 -26.94
CA ASP A 30 26.73 -36.07 -26.02
C ASP A 30 26.95 -35.49 -24.62
N ALA A 31 28.19 -35.40 -24.14
CA ALA A 31 28.54 -34.77 -22.87
C ALA A 31 28.20 -33.26 -22.83
N LEU A 32 28.50 -32.55 -23.92
CA LEU A 32 28.16 -31.13 -24.07
C LEU A 32 26.63 -30.92 -24.11
N GLN A 33 25.91 -31.80 -24.83
CA GLN A 33 24.47 -31.74 -24.90
C GLN A 33 23.84 -31.88 -23.51
N VAL A 34 24.30 -32.83 -22.69
CA VAL A 34 23.83 -33.01 -21.32
C VAL A 34 24.12 -31.77 -20.45
N LYS A 35 25.29 -31.13 -20.61
CA LYS A 35 25.61 -29.88 -19.89
C LYS A 35 24.68 -28.76 -20.29
N ILE A 36 24.42 -28.56 -21.58
CA ILE A 36 23.54 -27.52 -22.11
C ILE A 36 22.10 -27.74 -21.58
N ASP A 37 21.60 -28.96 -21.69
CA ASP A 37 20.24 -29.30 -21.25
C ASP A 37 20.06 -29.05 -19.74
N ARG A 38 21.08 -29.38 -18.92
CA ARG A 38 21.08 -29.12 -17.49
C ARG A 38 21.09 -27.61 -17.19
N GLN A 39 21.90 -26.82 -17.88
CA GLN A 39 21.95 -25.38 -17.70
C GLN A 39 20.64 -24.72 -18.11
N LEU A 40 20.08 -25.09 -19.27
CA LEU A 40 18.78 -24.57 -19.73
C LEU A 40 17.64 -24.91 -18.78
N MET A 41 17.62 -26.13 -18.22
CA MET A 41 16.64 -26.52 -17.25
C MET A 41 16.74 -25.67 -15.97
N GLU A 42 17.95 -25.41 -15.49
CA GLU A 42 18.17 -24.60 -14.29
C GLU A 42 17.77 -23.13 -14.53
N GLU A 43 18.16 -22.54 -15.66
CA GLU A 43 17.77 -21.18 -16.05
C GLU A 43 16.24 -21.05 -16.20
N LYS A 44 15.61 -22.05 -16.83
CA LYS A 44 14.15 -22.10 -16.95
C LYS A 44 13.48 -22.16 -15.59
N ARG A 45 13.98 -22.98 -14.67
CA ARG A 45 13.47 -23.09 -13.31
C ARG A 45 13.58 -21.76 -12.55
N GLN A 46 14.74 -21.09 -12.66
CA GLN A 46 14.95 -19.79 -12.02
C GLN A 46 14.06 -18.71 -12.61
N ALA A 47 13.86 -18.71 -13.93
CA ALA A 47 12.96 -17.77 -14.59
C ALA A 47 11.50 -17.99 -14.16
N GLN A 48 11.08 -19.26 -14.04
CA GLN A 48 9.73 -19.59 -13.57
C GLN A 48 9.52 -19.13 -12.14
N ASN A 49 10.45 -19.39 -11.22
CA ASN A 49 10.35 -18.94 -9.83
C ASN A 49 10.23 -17.42 -9.74
N ARG A 50 11.05 -16.67 -10.50
CA ARG A 50 10.94 -15.21 -10.55
C ARG A 50 9.58 -14.73 -11.07
N GLN A 51 9.06 -15.41 -12.09
CA GLN A 51 7.75 -15.10 -12.65
C GLN A 51 6.65 -15.30 -11.60
N ASP A 52 6.72 -16.39 -10.86
CA ASP A 52 5.74 -16.71 -9.82
C ASP A 52 5.80 -15.70 -8.65
N GLU A 53 6.99 -15.28 -8.22
CA GLU A 53 7.19 -14.22 -7.22
C GLU A 53 6.61 -12.88 -7.70
N ILE A 54 6.88 -12.51 -8.95
CA ILE A 54 6.34 -11.26 -9.54
C ILE A 54 4.82 -11.33 -9.62
N ASN A 55 4.25 -12.44 -10.06
CA ASN A 55 2.80 -12.60 -10.16
C ASN A 55 2.13 -12.53 -8.78
N CYS A 56 2.73 -13.11 -7.75
CA CYS A 56 2.26 -12.96 -6.38
C CYS A 56 2.24 -11.50 -5.94
N THR A 57 3.35 -10.79 -6.15
CA THR A 57 3.46 -9.35 -5.83
C THR A 57 2.43 -8.50 -6.59
N ILE A 58 2.21 -8.80 -7.88
CA ILE A 58 1.19 -8.11 -8.69
C ILE A 58 -0.19 -8.35 -8.10
N SER A 59 -0.53 -9.59 -7.73
CA SER A 59 -1.83 -9.92 -7.14
C SER A 59 -2.07 -9.12 -5.86
N GLU A 60 -1.11 -9.10 -4.94
CA GLU A 60 -1.19 -8.33 -3.69
C GLU A 60 -1.39 -6.83 -3.94
N ARG A 61 -0.68 -6.27 -4.93
CA ARG A 61 -0.82 -4.85 -5.29
C ARG A 61 -2.17 -4.55 -5.93
N VAL A 62 -2.67 -5.42 -6.79
CA VAL A 62 -4.00 -5.27 -7.42
C VAL A 62 -5.09 -5.31 -6.36
N ASP A 63 -5.00 -6.20 -5.38
CA ASP A 63 -5.97 -6.28 -4.29
C ASP A 63 -5.92 -5.03 -3.41
N THR A 64 -4.72 -4.52 -3.12
CA THR A 64 -4.54 -3.25 -2.41
C THR A 64 -5.15 -2.06 -3.18
N ILE A 65 -4.91 -1.98 -4.50
CA ILE A 65 -5.48 -0.93 -5.35
C ILE A 65 -7.01 -1.03 -5.37
N ARG A 66 -7.56 -2.23 -5.51
CA ARG A 66 -9.01 -2.46 -5.51
C ARG A 66 -9.63 -2.03 -4.17
N TYR A 67 -8.98 -2.38 -3.06
CA TYR A 67 -9.39 -1.96 -1.73
C TYR A 67 -9.41 -0.43 -1.61
N LEU A 68 -8.32 0.25 -1.99
CA LEU A 68 -8.22 1.71 -1.94
C LEU A 68 -9.22 2.42 -2.87
N GLN A 69 -9.52 1.84 -4.03
CA GLN A 69 -10.52 2.39 -4.97
C GLN A 69 -11.96 2.26 -4.45
N GLN A 70 -12.27 1.18 -3.76
CA GLN A 70 -13.59 0.96 -3.16
C GLN A 70 -13.80 1.84 -1.93
N HIS A 71 -12.74 2.04 -1.17
CA HIS A 71 -12.73 2.92 0.00
C HIS A 71 -12.09 4.25 -0.43
N LYS A 72 -12.77 5.17 -1.00
CA LYS A 72 -12.31 6.49 -1.53
C LYS A 72 -11.32 7.27 -0.61
N ASN A 73 -10.69 6.61 0.32
CA ASN A 73 -9.95 7.10 1.44
C ASN A 73 -8.55 6.50 1.48
N ASN A 74 -7.54 7.33 1.67
CA ASN A 74 -6.14 6.91 1.82
C ASN A 74 -5.85 6.17 3.16
N ILE A 75 -6.87 5.88 3.95
CA ILE A 75 -6.73 5.20 5.24
C ILE A 75 -6.93 3.71 5.03
N SER A 76 -5.89 2.93 5.26
CA SER A 76 -5.88 1.48 5.07
C SER A 76 -5.44 0.74 6.34
N GLY A 77 -5.61 -0.58 6.33
CA GLY A 77 -5.18 -1.44 7.43
C GLY A 77 -6.23 -1.61 8.53
N ARG A 78 -5.83 -2.16 9.67
CA ARG A 78 -6.74 -2.59 10.75
C ARG A 78 -7.68 -1.48 11.26
N VAL A 79 -7.23 -0.23 11.24
CA VAL A 79 -8.06 0.91 11.70
C VAL A 79 -9.26 1.12 10.79
N ALA A 80 -9.09 0.97 9.47
CA ALA A 80 -10.19 1.05 8.50
C ALA A 80 -11.16 -0.12 8.66
N GLU A 81 -10.64 -1.34 8.84
CA GLU A 81 -11.48 -2.53 9.10
C GLU A 81 -12.33 -2.35 10.37
N ILE A 82 -11.74 -1.85 11.47
CA ILE A 82 -12.48 -1.57 12.71
C ILE A 82 -13.60 -0.55 12.47
N ARG A 83 -13.35 0.50 11.69
CA ARG A 83 -14.40 1.44 11.31
C ARG A 83 -15.53 0.74 10.57
N ASP A 84 -15.21 -0.09 9.58
CA ASP A 84 -16.21 -0.77 8.78
C ASP A 84 -17.04 -1.75 9.65
N GLU A 85 -16.42 -2.45 10.61
CA GLU A 85 -17.11 -3.25 11.63
C GLU A 85 -18.07 -2.41 12.48
N ILE A 86 -17.63 -1.21 12.89
CA ILE A 86 -18.47 -0.27 13.65
C ILE A 86 -19.64 0.24 12.81
N LEU A 87 -19.39 0.66 11.56
CA LEU A 87 -20.43 1.15 10.64
C LEU A 87 -21.53 0.10 10.42
N GLU A 88 -21.14 -1.15 10.20
CA GLU A 88 -22.08 -2.27 10.06
C GLU A 88 -22.90 -2.48 11.33
N ALA A 89 -22.26 -2.44 12.49
CA ALA A 89 -22.92 -2.67 13.77
C ALA A 89 -23.94 -1.57 14.14
N VAL A 90 -23.66 -0.31 13.78
CA VAL A 90 -24.54 0.83 14.13
C VAL A 90 -25.46 1.25 12.97
N GLY A 91 -25.31 0.63 11.79
CA GLY A 91 -26.11 0.96 10.60
C GLY A 91 -25.83 2.36 10.04
N ALA A 92 -24.59 2.85 10.17
CA ALA A 92 -24.16 4.15 9.69
C ALA A 92 -23.31 4.05 8.41
N THR A 93 -23.19 5.15 7.69
CA THR A 93 -22.33 5.25 6.51
C THR A 93 -20.97 5.87 6.84
N ALA A 94 -19.97 5.66 5.97
CA ALA A 94 -18.65 6.28 6.12
C ALA A 94 -18.71 7.82 6.05
N GLU A 95 -19.71 8.39 5.41
CA GLU A 95 -19.96 9.84 5.36
C GLU A 95 -20.53 10.38 6.67
N GLU A 96 -21.26 9.56 7.43
CA GLU A 96 -21.81 9.92 8.74
C GLU A 96 -20.81 9.75 9.88
N ILE A 97 -19.87 8.79 9.77
CA ILE A 97 -18.80 8.56 10.75
C ILE A 97 -17.46 8.54 10.01
N PRO A 98 -16.98 9.68 9.53
CA PRO A 98 -15.72 9.77 8.78
C PRO A 98 -14.51 9.78 9.71
N PHE A 99 -13.35 9.43 9.16
CA PHE A 99 -12.08 9.85 9.75
C PHE A 99 -11.83 11.33 9.50
N ILE A 100 -11.14 12.00 10.42
CA ILE A 100 -10.77 13.42 10.24
C ILE A 100 -9.94 13.61 8.96
N GLY A 101 -9.02 12.68 8.64
CA GLY A 101 -8.21 12.74 7.42
C GLY A 101 -9.00 12.62 6.12
N GLU A 102 -10.24 12.15 6.16
CA GLU A 102 -11.15 12.12 5.02
C GLU A 102 -11.80 13.49 4.75
N LEU A 103 -11.83 14.34 5.75
CA LEU A 103 -12.45 15.66 5.69
C LEU A 103 -11.50 16.78 5.29
N ILE A 104 -10.18 16.52 5.35
CA ILE A 104 -9.12 17.51 5.08
C ILE A 104 -8.21 17.04 3.94
N ARG A 105 -7.63 17.98 3.22
CA ARG A 105 -6.56 17.73 2.24
C ARG A 105 -5.54 18.87 2.26
N VAL A 106 -4.34 18.60 1.81
CA VAL A 106 -3.33 19.64 1.57
C VAL A 106 -3.71 20.39 0.30
N LYS A 107 -3.56 21.72 0.31
CA LYS A 107 -3.80 22.55 -0.88
C LYS A 107 -2.81 22.19 -1.97
N ASP A 108 -3.23 22.17 -3.23
CA ASP A 108 -2.39 21.82 -4.37
C ASP A 108 -1.13 22.70 -4.49
N ILE A 109 -1.25 23.98 -4.10
CA ILE A 109 -0.12 24.94 -4.09
C ILE A 109 0.89 24.69 -2.96
N GLU A 110 0.54 23.85 -1.98
CA GLU A 110 1.35 23.51 -0.81
C GLU A 110 1.79 22.03 -0.82
N CYS A 111 1.76 21.37 -1.98
CA CYS A 111 2.07 19.95 -2.12
C CYS A 111 3.45 19.56 -1.58
N ASP A 112 4.43 20.45 -1.58
CA ASP A 112 5.76 20.21 -1.00
C ASP A 112 5.70 19.92 0.51
N TRP A 113 4.64 20.35 1.17
CA TRP A 113 4.40 20.15 2.60
C TRP A 113 3.59 18.91 2.92
N GLU A 114 3.04 18.22 1.91
CA GLU A 114 2.12 17.10 2.08
C GLU A 114 2.68 16.02 3.00
N TYR A 115 3.90 15.56 2.73
CA TYR A 115 4.58 14.55 3.55
C TYR A 115 4.76 14.98 5.01
N ALA A 116 5.16 16.24 5.24
CA ALA A 116 5.36 16.78 6.58
C ALA A 116 4.03 16.91 7.34
N ILE A 117 2.99 17.37 6.65
CA ILE A 117 1.65 17.53 7.18
C ILE A 117 1.03 16.18 7.54
N GLU A 118 1.11 15.20 6.64
CA GLU A 118 0.64 13.84 6.90
C GLU A 118 1.33 13.20 8.11
N ARG A 119 2.63 13.41 8.24
CA ARG A 119 3.38 12.90 9.39
C ARG A 119 2.97 13.55 10.71
N ILE A 120 2.72 14.85 10.72
CA ILE A 120 2.29 15.59 11.91
C ILE A 120 0.85 15.22 12.28
N LEU A 121 -0.03 15.14 11.29
CA LEU A 121 -1.46 14.88 11.50
C LEU A 121 -1.81 13.39 11.61
N HIS A 122 -0.86 12.48 11.40
CA HIS A 122 -1.10 11.05 11.29
C HIS A 122 -2.09 10.50 12.34
N ASN A 123 -1.80 10.68 13.62
CA ASN A 123 -2.66 10.19 14.69
C ASN A 123 -3.98 10.97 14.82
N PHE A 124 -4.00 12.21 14.37
CA PHE A 124 -5.19 13.05 14.37
C PHE A 124 -6.11 12.67 13.21
N ALA A 125 -5.54 12.48 12.04
CA ALA A 125 -6.25 12.08 10.83
C ALA A 125 -6.97 10.72 10.97
N LEU A 126 -6.44 9.81 11.81
CA LEU A 126 -7.01 8.49 12.08
C LEU A 126 -8.09 8.49 13.17
N ARG A 127 -8.54 9.64 13.65
CA ARG A 127 -9.65 9.71 14.60
C ARG A 127 -10.98 9.70 13.85
N LEU A 128 -11.94 8.92 14.36
CA LEU A 128 -13.33 8.96 13.88
C LEU A 128 -14.08 10.12 14.49
N VAL A 129 -14.91 10.76 13.69
CA VAL A 129 -15.90 11.74 14.15
C VAL A 129 -17.23 11.03 14.29
N VAL A 130 -17.74 10.93 15.52
CA VAL A 130 -18.96 10.20 15.83
C VAL A 130 -20.05 11.17 16.26
N PRO A 131 -21.11 11.37 15.45
CA PRO A 131 -22.25 12.17 15.83
C PRO A 131 -22.94 11.66 17.10
N GLU A 132 -23.53 12.57 17.84
CA GLU A 132 -24.25 12.27 19.09
C GLU A 132 -25.25 11.12 18.93
N LYS A 133 -25.97 11.08 17.81
CA LYS A 133 -26.99 10.05 17.54
C LYS A 133 -26.42 8.61 17.52
N TYR A 134 -25.14 8.45 17.18
CA TYR A 134 -24.47 7.14 17.12
C TYR A 134 -23.53 6.90 18.30
N TYR A 135 -23.20 7.95 19.06
CA TYR A 135 -22.13 7.87 20.06
C TYR A 135 -22.33 6.74 21.09
N LYS A 136 -23.56 6.60 21.60
CA LYS A 136 -23.87 5.55 22.57
C LYS A 136 -23.67 4.15 22.00
N GLN A 137 -24.15 3.90 20.78
CA GLN A 137 -24.06 2.61 20.13
C GLN A 137 -22.60 2.26 19.79
N VAL A 138 -21.83 3.22 19.27
CA VAL A 138 -20.40 3.06 19.01
C VAL A 138 -19.64 2.74 20.29
N ASN A 139 -19.91 3.46 21.38
CA ASN A 139 -19.27 3.23 22.66
C ASN A 139 -19.60 1.84 23.24
N GLU A 140 -20.86 1.40 23.17
CA GLU A 140 -21.27 0.06 23.57
C GLU A 140 -20.58 -1.02 22.72
N TYR A 141 -20.49 -0.84 21.41
CA TYR A 141 -19.82 -1.77 20.51
C TYR A 141 -18.33 -1.88 20.82
N VAL A 142 -17.62 -0.76 20.91
CA VAL A 142 -16.17 -0.72 21.18
C VAL A 142 -15.82 -1.33 22.53
N ASN A 143 -16.64 -1.10 23.57
CA ASN A 143 -16.41 -1.66 24.90
C ASN A 143 -16.81 -3.14 25.00
N GLY A 144 -17.75 -3.60 24.19
CA GLY A 144 -18.26 -4.98 24.20
C GLY A 144 -17.47 -5.97 23.35
N HIS A 145 -16.63 -5.49 22.44
CA HIS A 145 -15.94 -6.34 21.45
C HIS A 145 -14.41 -6.21 21.52
N ASN A 146 -13.71 -7.32 21.29
CA ASN A 146 -12.28 -7.30 21.14
C ASN A 146 -11.90 -6.92 19.70
N LEU A 147 -11.63 -5.68 19.46
CA LEU A 147 -11.32 -5.13 18.14
C LEU A 147 -9.96 -5.56 17.57
N ARG A 148 -9.13 -6.27 18.36
CA ARG A 148 -7.75 -6.64 17.97
C ARG A 148 -6.93 -5.48 17.40
N GLY A 149 -7.22 -4.26 17.88
CA GLY A 149 -6.60 -3.02 17.41
C GLY A 149 -7.04 -1.85 18.30
N ARG A 150 -6.52 -0.68 17.97
CA ARG A 150 -6.87 0.56 18.68
C ARG A 150 -7.60 1.50 17.73
N ILE A 151 -8.73 2.02 18.16
CA ILE A 151 -9.47 3.10 17.49
C ILE A 151 -9.59 4.28 18.45
N VAL A 152 -9.49 5.48 17.91
CA VAL A 152 -9.75 6.71 18.65
C VAL A 152 -10.94 7.39 17.99
N TYR A 153 -11.94 7.74 18.74
CA TYR A 153 -13.11 8.43 18.23
C TYR A 153 -13.43 9.63 19.10
N GLN A 154 -14.01 10.63 18.47
CA GLN A 154 -14.36 11.89 19.08
C GLN A 154 -15.86 12.15 18.90
N ARG A 155 -16.52 12.48 19.99
CA ARG A 155 -17.94 12.82 20.00
C ARG A 155 -18.16 14.16 19.32
N TYR A 156 -19.15 14.23 18.45
CA TYR A 156 -19.63 15.43 17.83
C TYR A 156 -21.03 15.73 18.34
N GLU A 157 -21.16 16.79 19.14
CA GLU A 157 -22.41 17.19 19.80
C GLU A 157 -23.26 18.19 19.01
N GLY A 158 -22.79 18.53 17.78
CA GLY A 158 -23.36 19.63 17.00
C GLY A 158 -22.54 20.91 17.21
N THR A 159 -22.75 21.88 16.34
CA THR A 159 -22.15 23.21 16.48
C THR A 159 -22.91 24.01 17.51
N GLU A 160 -22.27 24.31 18.65
CA GLU A 160 -22.62 25.58 19.30
C GLU A 160 -22.21 26.71 18.35
N PRO A 161 -23.01 27.80 18.23
CA PRO A 161 -22.60 28.89 17.35
C PRO A 161 -21.22 29.35 17.78
N LEU A 162 -20.29 29.30 16.80
CA LEU A 162 -18.91 29.73 16.94
C LEU A 162 -18.87 31.02 17.78
N ARG A 163 -18.12 31.00 18.85
CA ARG A 163 -17.73 32.26 19.50
C ARG A 163 -17.11 33.11 18.39
N GLU A 164 -17.63 34.30 18.16
CA GLU A 164 -17.11 35.26 17.20
C GLU A 164 -15.60 35.20 17.27
N PHE A 165 -14.96 34.60 16.25
CA PHE A 165 -13.52 34.55 16.15
C PHE A 165 -13.08 35.97 15.86
N GLU A 166 -12.71 36.71 16.91
CA GLU A 166 -11.81 37.85 16.73
C GLU A 166 -10.63 37.41 15.89
N ASP A 167 -10.42 38.11 14.81
CA ASP A 167 -9.41 37.93 13.77
C ASP A 167 -8.03 37.56 14.37
N ARG A 168 -7.86 36.30 14.75
CA ARG A 168 -6.57 35.75 15.15
C ARG A 168 -5.75 35.69 13.89
N THR A 169 -4.88 36.65 13.70
CA THR A 169 -3.89 36.67 12.63
C THR A 169 -3.07 35.38 12.67
N LEU A 170 -3.57 34.35 11.96
CA LEU A 170 -2.83 33.10 11.75
C LEU A 170 -1.48 33.46 11.15
N LYS A 171 -0.39 32.99 11.76
CA LYS A 171 0.94 33.16 11.22
C LYS A 171 0.99 32.62 9.79
N VAL A 172 1.80 33.24 8.92
CA VAL A 172 1.90 32.84 7.50
C VAL A 172 2.23 31.35 7.34
N ASP A 173 3.03 30.80 8.27
CA ASP A 173 3.47 29.40 8.27
C ASP A 173 2.54 28.45 9.04
N SER A 174 1.33 28.91 9.39
CA SER A 174 0.38 28.03 10.08
C SER A 174 -0.05 26.88 9.18
N LEU A 175 -0.04 25.68 9.73
CA LEU A 175 -0.50 24.45 9.07
C LEU A 175 -1.94 24.60 8.55
N LEU A 176 -2.81 25.33 9.25
CA LEU A 176 -4.18 25.61 8.83
C LEU A 176 -4.28 26.32 7.49
N ARG A 177 -3.30 27.15 7.13
CA ARG A 177 -3.27 27.82 5.84
C ARG A 177 -2.91 26.89 4.69
N LYS A 178 -2.25 25.76 5.00
CA LYS A 178 -1.76 24.77 4.03
C LYS A 178 -2.76 23.66 3.74
N VAL A 179 -3.78 23.53 4.57
CA VAL A 179 -4.84 22.53 4.38
C VAL A 179 -6.13 23.18 3.95
N GLU A 180 -7.00 22.43 3.33
CA GLU A 180 -8.37 22.79 2.99
C GLU A 180 -9.32 21.64 3.30
N TYR A 181 -10.59 21.94 3.43
CA TYR A 181 -11.61 20.96 3.73
C TYR A 181 -12.19 20.38 2.45
N LYS A 182 -12.32 19.04 2.43
CA LYS A 182 -12.88 18.30 1.29
C LYS A 182 -14.40 18.43 1.28
N SER A 183 -14.95 19.49 0.69
CA SER A 183 -16.38 19.70 0.52
C SER A 183 -17.20 20.07 1.79
N LYS A 184 -18.43 20.51 1.55
CA LYS A 184 -19.40 20.92 2.58
C LYS A 184 -19.81 19.72 3.44
N CYS A 185 -19.06 19.44 4.50
CA CYS A 185 -19.41 18.43 5.48
C CYS A 185 -20.07 19.07 6.71
N LEU A 186 -20.91 18.31 7.40
CA LEU A 186 -21.57 18.71 8.65
C LEU A 186 -20.58 19.06 9.77
N TYR A 187 -19.29 18.71 9.61
CA TYR A 187 -18.25 18.83 10.63
C TYR A 187 -17.30 20.00 10.39
N LEU A 188 -17.55 20.85 9.37
CA LEU A 188 -16.61 21.90 8.96
C LEU A 188 -16.30 22.86 10.10
N ASP A 189 -17.35 23.46 10.68
CA ASP A 189 -17.21 24.46 11.74
C ASP A 189 -16.50 23.88 12.97
N TRP A 190 -16.82 22.63 13.32
CA TRP A 190 -16.19 21.93 14.42
C TRP A 190 -14.72 21.60 14.13
N LEU A 191 -14.36 21.27 12.89
CA LEU A 191 -12.96 21.04 12.48
C LEU A 191 -12.14 22.32 12.55
N GLU A 192 -12.72 23.45 12.15
CA GLU A 192 -12.08 24.75 12.26
C GLU A 192 -11.77 25.08 13.71
N ASP A 193 -12.71 24.88 14.62
CA ASP A 193 -12.51 25.05 16.05
C ASP A 193 -11.44 24.13 16.61
N LEU A 194 -11.51 22.86 16.26
CA LEU A 194 -10.58 21.85 16.77
C LEU A 194 -9.14 22.09 16.31
N SER A 195 -8.96 22.52 15.07
CA SER A 195 -7.65 22.78 14.48
C SER A 195 -6.95 24.01 15.11
N LEU A 196 -7.74 24.99 15.57
CA LEU A 196 -7.21 26.17 16.25
C LEU A 196 -6.71 25.89 17.67
N ILE A 197 -7.23 24.84 18.31
CA ILE A 197 -6.90 24.49 19.71
C ILE A 197 -5.68 23.56 19.80
N HIS A 198 -5.45 22.70 18.81
CA HIS A 198 -4.53 21.58 18.92
C HIS A 198 -3.31 21.64 17.99
N ILE A 199 -3.19 22.63 17.14
CA ILE A 199 -2.08 22.82 16.19
C ILE A 199 -1.48 24.21 16.31
#